data_aced96fd70688b1f5a4532701c6265a9
#
_entry.id   aced96fd70688b1f5a4532701c6265a9
#
_cell.length_a   1.000
_cell.length_b   1.000
_cell.length_c   1.000
_cell.angle_alpha   90.00
_cell.angle_beta   90.00
_cell.angle_gamma   90.00
#
_symmetry.space_group_name_H-M   'P 1'
#
loop_
_entity.id
_entity.type
_entity.pdbx_description
1 polymer ?
#
loop_
_entity_poly.entity_id
_entity_poly.type
_entity_poly.pdbx_seq_one_letter_code
_entity_poly.pdbx_strand_id
1 'polypeptide(L)'
;MNRRDFLTTSSKVACACALGVGSLLTKSCSNPNEPSMPIDSTGVELDFDLTTDEFIPLQIDGGSVATGSNEIDSAGLLLLRSGDNIKAFTRRCTHQGVQLNAFSNGVSVCAFGHGAQFNENGNHISGPGDGSLKSYETLLDGNVLTVFGG
;
A
#
# COMPACT_ATOMS: atom_id res chain seq x y z
N MET A 1 18.46 7.51 47.40
CA MET A 1 18.41 6.32 46.50
C MET A 1 18.66 6.82 45.07
N ASN A 2 19.85 6.57 44.54
CA ASN A 2 20.32 7.14 43.28
C ASN A 2 19.98 6.22 42.12
N ARG A 3 19.48 6.82 41.02
CA ARG A 3 19.04 6.17 39.78
C ARG A 3 20.20 5.67 38.85
N ARG A 4 21.36 5.33 39.43
CA ARG A 4 22.58 5.02 38.65
C ARG A 4 23.08 3.58 38.73
N ASP A 5 22.38 2.68 39.42
CA ASP A 5 22.88 1.31 39.66
C ASP A 5 22.23 0.21 38.82
N PHE A 6 21.58 0.56 37.68
CA PHE A 6 20.90 -0.43 36.84
C PHE A 6 21.69 -0.87 35.59
N LEU A 7 22.96 -0.46 35.44
CA LEU A 7 23.70 -0.72 34.19
C LEU A 7 24.97 -1.59 34.36
N THR A 8 25.04 -2.47 35.33
CA THR A 8 26.19 -3.38 35.43
C THR A 8 25.81 -4.82 35.73
N THR A 9 25.14 -5.48 34.79
CA THR A 9 25.19 -6.94 34.73
C THR A 9 25.23 -7.37 33.26
N SER A 10 26.36 -7.15 32.63
CA SER A 10 26.67 -7.69 31.31
C SER A 10 27.29 -9.07 31.49
N SER A 11 26.50 -10.12 31.37
CA SER A 11 26.99 -11.50 31.35
C SER A 11 27.71 -11.75 30.02
N LYS A 12 29.03 -11.91 30.11
CA LYS A 12 29.87 -12.40 29.02
C LYS A 12 29.57 -13.88 28.80
N VAL A 13 28.85 -14.23 27.75
CA VAL A 13 28.80 -15.59 27.23
C VAL A 13 29.86 -15.68 26.14
N ALA A 14 30.98 -16.33 26.48
CA ALA A 14 32.00 -16.70 25.54
C ALA A 14 31.53 -17.91 24.73
N CYS A 15 31.25 -17.72 23.43
CA CYS A 15 30.99 -18.81 22.51
C CYS A 15 32.29 -19.26 21.86
N ALA A 16 32.83 -20.41 22.29
CA ALA A 16 33.97 -21.06 21.65
C ALA A 16 33.53 -21.71 20.35
N CYS A 17 33.99 -21.21 19.21
CA CYS A 17 33.81 -21.83 17.91
C CYS A 17 34.80 -22.96 17.70
N ALA A 18 34.35 -24.22 17.73
CA ALA A 18 35.05 -25.36 17.22
C ALA A 18 34.80 -25.48 15.70
N LEU A 19 35.90 -25.64 14.95
CA LEU A 19 35.90 -25.80 13.49
C LEU A 19 35.26 -27.14 13.09
N GLY A 20 34.16 -27.06 12.29
CA GLY A 20 33.57 -28.20 11.62
C GLY A 20 32.96 -27.77 10.30
N VAL A 21 33.49 -28.29 9.20
CA VAL A 21 33.02 -28.09 7.81
C VAL A 21 31.64 -28.71 7.66
N GLY A 22 30.67 -27.94 7.16
CA GLY A 22 29.38 -28.51 6.75
C GLY A 22 28.22 -27.52 6.72
N SER A 23 27.74 -27.22 5.53
CA SER A 23 26.41 -26.74 5.12
C SER A 23 25.83 -25.51 5.85
N LEU A 24 25.89 -24.39 5.17
CA LEU A 24 25.13 -23.18 5.42
C LEU A 24 23.62 -23.43 5.22
N LEU A 25 22.93 -23.82 6.28
CA LEU A 25 21.48 -23.63 6.39
C LEU A 25 21.27 -22.49 7.39
N THR A 26 21.23 -21.27 6.89
CA THR A 26 20.70 -20.14 7.66
C THR A 26 19.22 -20.36 7.84
N LYS A 27 18.85 -21.01 8.94
CA LYS A 27 17.46 -21.00 9.40
C LYS A 27 17.16 -19.60 9.88
N SER A 28 16.56 -18.82 9.01
CA SER A 28 15.83 -17.61 9.38
C SER A 28 14.74 -18.03 10.38
N CYS A 29 14.80 -17.51 11.60
CA CYS A 29 13.73 -17.68 12.58
C CYS A 29 12.56 -16.82 12.12
N SER A 30 11.67 -17.39 11.33
CA SER A 30 10.39 -16.80 11.00
C SER A 30 9.51 -16.83 12.25
N ASN A 31 9.04 -15.66 12.65
CA ASN A 31 8.09 -15.52 13.75
C ASN A 31 6.74 -16.10 13.29
N PRO A 32 6.13 -17.10 13.96
CA PRO A 32 4.94 -17.78 13.45
C PRO A 32 3.65 -16.94 13.46
N ASN A 33 3.72 -15.68 13.84
CA ASN A 33 2.59 -14.73 13.90
C ASN A 33 2.72 -13.54 12.95
N GLU A 34 3.71 -13.51 12.06
CA GLU A 34 3.71 -12.54 10.98
C GLU A 34 2.78 -13.06 9.86
N PRO A 35 1.79 -12.28 9.40
CA PRO A 35 1.08 -12.62 8.19
C PRO A 35 2.10 -12.73 7.05
N SER A 36 2.31 -13.95 6.55
CA SER A 36 3.18 -14.18 5.40
C SER A 36 2.53 -13.49 4.20
N MET A 37 3.06 -12.33 3.86
CA MET A 37 2.72 -11.65 2.63
C MET A 37 3.26 -12.45 1.46
N PRO A 38 2.45 -12.78 0.46
CA PRO A 38 2.96 -13.20 -0.82
C PRO A 38 3.62 -11.95 -1.44
N ILE A 39 4.93 -11.85 -1.31
CA ILE A 39 5.72 -10.88 -2.07
C ILE A 39 5.81 -11.46 -3.48
N ASP A 40 4.83 -11.15 -4.31
CA ASP A 40 5.04 -11.19 -5.76
C ASP A 40 5.40 -9.77 -6.18
N SER A 41 6.67 -9.50 -6.11
CA SER A 41 7.21 -8.16 -6.22
C SER A 41 7.79 -7.96 -7.61
N THR A 42 7.17 -7.11 -8.38
CA THR A 42 7.90 -6.29 -9.34
C THR A 42 8.76 -5.23 -8.61
N GLY A 43 8.77 -5.24 -7.29
CA GLY A 43 9.77 -4.60 -6.44
C GLY A 43 9.56 -3.12 -6.15
N VAL A 44 8.44 -2.51 -6.53
CA VAL A 44 8.13 -1.11 -6.19
C VAL A 44 7.03 -1.11 -5.12
N GLU A 45 7.34 -0.54 -3.97
CA GLU A 45 6.40 -0.31 -2.86
C GLU A 45 6.34 1.18 -2.57
N LEU A 46 5.16 1.70 -2.27
CA LEU A 46 4.98 3.10 -1.93
C LEU A 46 4.11 3.24 -0.68
N ASP A 47 4.67 3.91 0.33
CA ASP A 47 4.00 4.14 1.60
C ASP A 47 3.34 5.52 1.64
N PHE A 48 2.12 5.56 2.18
CA PHE A 48 1.36 6.78 2.42
C PHE A 48 1.02 6.89 3.91
N ASP A 49 1.41 7.99 4.54
CA ASP A 49 1.04 8.31 5.91
C ASP A 49 -0.35 8.97 5.93
N LEU A 50 -1.34 8.22 6.41
CA LEU A 50 -2.75 8.66 6.45
C LEU A 50 -3.02 9.75 7.51
N THR A 51 -2.03 10.14 8.29
CA THR A 51 -2.16 11.25 9.25
C THR A 51 -1.93 12.63 8.62
N THR A 52 -1.38 12.65 7.41
CA THR A 52 -1.14 13.90 6.68
C THR A 52 -2.43 14.47 6.10
N ASP A 53 -2.51 15.78 5.95
CA ASP A 53 -3.72 16.49 5.52
C ASP A 53 -4.29 15.98 4.18
N GLU A 54 -3.41 15.56 3.27
CA GLU A 54 -3.79 15.03 1.96
C GLU A 54 -4.63 13.76 2.06
N PHE A 55 -4.31 12.89 3.04
CA PHE A 55 -4.92 11.56 3.18
C PHE A 55 -5.99 11.47 4.27
N ILE A 56 -6.32 12.56 4.97
CA ILE A 56 -7.42 12.60 5.94
C ILE A 56 -8.72 12.01 5.40
N PRO A 57 -9.12 12.24 4.12
CA PRO A 57 -10.34 11.62 3.60
C PRO A 57 -10.37 10.10 3.71
N LEU A 58 -9.21 9.42 3.66
CA LEU A 58 -9.12 7.97 3.77
C LEU A 58 -9.31 7.43 5.20
N GLN A 59 -9.47 8.28 6.19
CA GLN A 59 -9.82 7.87 7.56
C GLN A 59 -11.33 7.60 7.73
N ILE A 60 -12.14 7.96 6.73
CA ILE A 60 -13.59 7.80 6.75
C ILE A 60 -13.98 6.80 5.65
N ASP A 61 -14.88 5.86 5.97
CA ASP A 61 -15.40 4.90 5.00
C ASP A 61 -16.05 5.61 3.79
N GLY A 62 -15.71 5.16 2.58
CA GLY A 62 -16.08 5.81 1.33
C GLY A 62 -15.24 7.04 0.97
N GLY A 63 -14.33 7.48 1.84
CA GLY A 63 -13.41 8.56 1.54
C GLY A 63 -12.39 8.18 0.48
N SER A 64 -12.01 9.13 -0.37
CA SER A 64 -11.14 8.86 -1.51
C SER A 64 -10.16 9.99 -1.77
N VAL A 65 -8.99 9.61 -2.27
CA VAL A 65 -7.91 10.52 -2.68
C VAL A 65 -7.40 10.13 -4.06
N ALA A 66 -7.11 11.12 -4.90
CA ALA A 66 -6.45 10.94 -6.19
C ALA A 66 -5.03 11.54 -6.11
N THR A 67 -4.02 10.70 -6.12
CA THR A 67 -2.61 11.13 -6.02
C THR A 67 -2.09 11.67 -7.35
N GLY A 68 -0.97 12.38 -7.31
CA GLY A 68 -0.17 12.71 -8.48
C GLY A 68 0.61 11.49 -9.01
N SER A 69 1.34 11.70 -10.12
CA SER A 69 2.28 10.72 -10.69
C SER A 69 3.27 10.23 -9.63
N ASN A 70 3.52 8.93 -9.62
CA ASN A 70 4.43 8.28 -8.68
C ASN A 70 5.16 7.11 -9.33
N GLU A 71 5.98 6.39 -8.58
CA GLU A 71 6.80 5.28 -9.06
C GLU A 71 5.99 4.05 -9.47
N ILE A 72 4.79 3.86 -8.89
CA ILE A 72 3.89 2.75 -9.22
C ILE A 72 3.10 3.05 -10.50
N ASP A 73 2.57 4.28 -10.61
CA ASP A 73 1.76 4.68 -11.78
C ASP A 73 2.02 6.13 -12.16
N SER A 74 2.45 6.33 -13.39
CA SER A 74 2.71 7.66 -13.95
C SER A 74 1.46 8.54 -14.07
N ALA A 75 0.25 7.96 -14.05
CA ALA A 75 -1.00 8.70 -13.98
C ALA A 75 -1.41 9.07 -12.54
N GLY A 76 -0.77 8.44 -11.56
CA GLY A 76 -1.15 8.49 -10.16
C GLY A 76 -2.12 7.37 -9.77
N LEU A 77 -2.50 7.35 -8.51
CA LEU A 77 -3.38 6.34 -7.91
C LEU A 77 -4.72 6.96 -7.49
N LEU A 78 -5.78 6.16 -7.60
CA LEU A 78 -7.05 6.39 -6.94
C LEU A 78 -7.10 5.50 -5.70
N LEU A 79 -7.13 6.12 -4.53
CA LEU A 79 -7.26 5.46 -3.24
C LEU A 79 -8.69 5.61 -2.73
N LEU A 80 -9.30 4.52 -2.29
CA LEU A 80 -10.68 4.50 -1.78
C LEU A 80 -10.75 3.68 -0.48
N ARG A 81 -11.20 4.31 0.61
CA ARG A 81 -11.50 3.60 1.85
C ARG A 81 -12.74 2.73 1.67
N SER A 82 -12.64 1.45 1.99
CA SER A 82 -13.73 0.48 1.94
C SER A 82 -13.72 -0.38 3.20
N GLY A 83 -14.45 0.04 4.20
CA GLY A 83 -14.42 -0.57 5.54
C GLY A 83 -13.03 -0.49 6.17
N ASP A 84 -12.49 -1.65 6.54
CA ASP A 84 -11.17 -1.75 7.17
C ASP A 84 -10.00 -1.72 6.17
N ASN A 85 -10.27 -1.69 4.87
CA ASN A 85 -9.26 -1.71 3.81
C ASN A 85 -9.26 -0.43 2.98
N ILE A 86 -8.17 -0.21 2.24
CA ILE A 86 -8.09 0.82 1.21
C ILE A 86 -7.80 0.13 -0.12
N LYS A 87 -8.64 0.38 -1.11
CA LYS A 87 -8.44 -0.07 -2.48
C LYS A 87 -7.57 0.93 -3.22
N ALA A 88 -6.67 0.46 -4.07
CA ALA A 88 -5.86 1.28 -4.95
C ALA A 88 -6.07 0.89 -6.41
N PHE A 89 -6.31 1.88 -7.26
CA PHE A 89 -6.47 1.71 -8.71
C PHE A 89 -5.58 2.71 -9.45
N THR A 90 -5.30 2.40 -10.72
CA THR A 90 -4.73 3.40 -11.63
C THR A 90 -5.66 4.62 -11.73
N ARG A 91 -5.07 5.80 -11.77
CA ARG A 91 -5.80 7.04 -12.07
C ARG A 91 -5.99 7.25 -13.57
N ARG A 92 -5.59 6.29 -14.38
CA ARG A 92 -5.66 6.33 -15.86
C ARG A 92 -6.99 5.80 -16.37
N CYS A 93 -7.77 6.67 -17.02
CA CYS A 93 -9.02 6.28 -17.69
C CYS A 93 -8.74 5.29 -18.83
N THR A 94 -9.53 4.23 -18.93
CA THR A 94 -9.40 3.20 -19.97
C THR A 94 -9.71 3.71 -21.39
N HIS A 95 -10.45 4.83 -21.50
CA HIS A 95 -10.80 5.40 -22.81
C HIS A 95 -9.61 6.05 -23.53
N GLN A 96 -8.98 7.06 -22.91
CA GLN A 96 -7.89 7.85 -23.54
C GLN A 96 -6.72 8.12 -22.60
N GLY A 97 -6.61 7.40 -21.49
CA GLY A 97 -5.52 7.57 -20.54
C GLY A 97 -5.54 8.88 -19.74
N VAL A 98 -6.62 9.65 -19.82
CA VAL A 98 -6.79 10.88 -19.05
C VAL A 98 -6.97 10.54 -17.57
N GLN A 99 -6.54 11.43 -16.68
CA GLN A 99 -6.67 11.22 -15.25
C GLN A 99 -8.14 11.23 -14.79
N LEU A 100 -8.43 10.35 -13.85
CA LEU A 100 -9.70 10.27 -13.15
C LEU A 100 -9.68 11.14 -11.89
N ASN A 101 -10.84 11.63 -11.48
CA ASN A 101 -11.04 12.31 -10.20
C ASN A 101 -11.17 11.28 -9.07
N ALA A 102 -10.91 11.70 -7.83
CA ALA A 102 -11.23 10.89 -6.67
C ALA A 102 -12.70 10.45 -6.68
N PHE A 103 -13.00 9.30 -6.06
CA PHE A 103 -14.38 8.84 -5.95
C PHE A 103 -15.22 9.83 -5.15
N SER A 104 -16.43 10.07 -5.64
CA SER A 104 -17.46 10.84 -4.95
C SER A 104 -18.76 10.07 -5.05
N ASN A 105 -19.40 9.78 -3.91
CA ASN A 105 -20.61 8.94 -3.84
C ASN A 105 -20.46 7.60 -4.59
N GLY A 106 -19.30 6.96 -4.43
CA GLY A 106 -19.01 5.65 -5.02
C GLY A 106 -18.65 5.65 -6.50
N VAL A 107 -18.48 6.82 -7.12
CA VAL A 107 -18.16 6.95 -8.56
C VAL A 107 -16.95 7.83 -8.77
N SER A 108 -15.99 7.33 -9.56
CA SER A 108 -14.89 8.13 -10.11
C SER A 108 -15.20 8.52 -11.57
N VAL A 109 -14.95 9.77 -11.92
CA VAL A 109 -15.28 10.35 -13.23
C VAL A 109 -14.00 10.85 -13.90
N CYS A 110 -13.92 10.68 -15.23
CA CYS A 110 -12.83 11.21 -16.05
C CYS A 110 -12.80 12.75 -15.96
N ALA A 111 -11.61 13.30 -15.65
CA ALA A 111 -11.44 14.73 -15.34
C ALA A 111 -11.72 15.67 -16.52
N PHE A 112 -11.57 15.21 -17.76
CA PHE A 112 -11.68 16.05 -18.96
C PHE A 112 -12.83 15.59 -19.87
N GLY A 113 -14.07 15.95 -19.51
CA GLY A 113 -15.17 16.09 -20.45
C GLY A 113 -15.71 14.84 -21.16
N HIS A 114 -15.07 13.69 -21.05
CA HIS A 114 -15.49 12.48 -21.75
C HIS A 114 -16.55 11.69 -20.96
N GLY A 115 -16.75 11.98 -19.67
CA GLY A 115 -17.82 11.42 -18.87
C GLY A 115 -17.70 9.93 -18.57
N ALA A 116 -16.54 9.29 -18.82
CA ALA A 116 -16.32 7.91 -18.41
C ALA A 116 -16.40 7.80 -16.90
N GLN A 117 -17.17 6.81 -16.39
CA GLN A 117 -17.46 6.61 -14.98
C GLN A 117 -17.08 5.20 -14.55
N PHE A 118 -16.52 5.09 -13.35
CA PHE A 118 -16.09 3.84 -12.74
C PHE A 118 -16.64 3.73 -11.33
N ASN A 119 -17.12 2.54 -10.95
CA ASN A 119 -17.62 2.27 -9.61
C ASN A 119 -16.48 1.97 -8.63
N GLU A 120 -16.83 1.75 -7.35
CA GLU A 120 -15.90 1.44 -6.24
C GLU A 120 -15.07 0.16 -6.42
N ASN A 121 -15.39 -0.67 -7.40
CA ASN A 121 -14.61 -1.86 -7.75
C ASN A 121 -13.73 -1.61 -8.98
N GLY A 122 -13.64 -0.38 -9.46
CA GLY A 122 -12.88 0.00 -10.64
C GLY A 122 -13.54 -0.39 -11.96
N ASN A 123 -14.79 -0.92 -11.96
CA ASN A 123 -15.47 -1.32 -13.19
C ASN A 123 -16.09 -0.12 -13.89
N HIS A 124 -15.96 -0.08 -15.22
CA HIS A 124 -16.64 0.91 -16.06
C HIS A 124 -18.16 0.76 -15.98
N ILE A 125 -18.88 1.86 -15.76
CA ILE A 125 -20.34 1.87 -15.61
C ILE A 125 -21.06 2.81 -16.57
N SER A 126 -20.40 3.82 -17.10
CA SER A 126 -21.03 4.80 -18.01
C SER A 126 -20.00 5.61 -18.79
N GLY A 127 -20.43 6.19 -19.91
CA GLY A 127 -19.58 7.01 -20.77
C GLY A 127 -18.69 6.18 -21.70
N PRO A 128 -17.77 6.82 -22.43
CA PRO A 128 -16.87 6.12 -23.33
C PRO A 128 -15.74 5.37 -22.56
N GLY A 129 -15.34 4.22 -23.09
CA GLY A 129 -14.37 3.31 -22.47
C GLY A 129 -14.99 1.95 -22.21
N ASP A 130 -14.22 1.06 -21.67
CA ASP A 130 -14.63 -0.30 -21.34
C ASP A 130 -13.75 -0.88 -20.21
N GLY A 131 -14.08 -2.10 -19.78
CA GLY A 131 -13.28 -2.89 -18.86
C GLY A 131 -13.22 -2.34 -17.44
N SER A 132 -12.10 -2.58 -16.79
CA SER A 132 -11.84 -2.18 -15.41
C SER A 132 -10.53 -1.43 -15.28
N LEU A 133 -10.43 -0.59 -14.27
CA LEU A 133 -9.18 0.03 -13.88
C LEU A 133 -8.20 -1.03 -13.39
N LYS A 134 -6.90 -0.89 -13.69
CA LYS A 134 -5.87 -1.71 -13.05
C LYS A 134 -5.94 -1.48 -11.54
N SER A 135 -6.02 -2.56 -10.77
CA SER A 135 -5.95 -2.53 -9.31
C SER A 135 -4.53 -2.86 -8.85
N TYR A 136 -4.17 -2.33 -7.70
CA TYR A 136 -2.90 -2.58 -7.01
C TYR A 136 -3.18 -3.22 -5.67
N GLU A 137 -2.31 -4.12 -5.24
CA GLU A 137 -2.38 -4.69 -3.90
C GLU A 137 -2.06 -3.63 -2.86
N THR A 138 -2.70 -3.74 -1.70
CA THR A 138 -2.54 -2.79 -0.60
C THR A 138 -2.41 -3.50 0.73
N LEU A 139 -1.62 -2.92 1.62
CA LEU A 139 -1.54 -3.29 3.02
C LEU A 139 -1.78 -2.05 3.86
N LEU A 140 -2.69 -2.14 4.82
CA LEU A 140 -2.90 -1.09 5.82
C LEU A 140 -2.42 -1.58 7.17
N ASP A 141 -1.40 -0.90 7.71
CA ASP A 141 -0.89 -1.14 9.07
C ASP A 141 -0.99 0.16 9.88
N GLY A 142 -1.96 0.20 10.78
CA GLY A 142 -2.28 1.40 11.54
C GLY A 142 -2.64 2.58 10.63
N ASN A 143 -1.77 3.58 10.58
CA ASN A 143 -1.93 4.77 9.76
C ASN A 143 -1.03 4.78 8.50
N VAL A 144 -0.35 3.69 8.21
CA VAL A 144 0.48 3.55 7.01
C VAL A 144 -0.21 2.65 6.01
N LEU A 145 -0.43 3.18 4.82
CA LEU A 145 -0.92 2.43 3.66
C LEU A 145 0.26 2.14 2.74
N THR A 146 0.59 0.88 2.56
CA THR A 146 1.55 0.42 1.53
C THR A 146 0.80 -0.02 0.29
N VAL A 147 1.19 0.48 -0.87
CA VAL A 147 0.68 0.06 -2.20
C VAL A 147 1.81 -0.62 -2.95
N PHE A 148 1.52 -1.78 -3.54
CA PHE A 148 2.49 -2.60 -4.27
C PHE A 148 2.31 -2.41 -5.77
N GLY A 149 3.40 -2.05 -6.46
CA GLY A 149 3.45 -1.99 -7.91
C GLY A 149 3.52 -3.40 -8.50
N GLY A 150 2.53 -3.77 -9.33
CA GLY A 150 2.42 -5.06 -10.02
C GLY A 150 2.60 -4.92 -11.54
#